data_2920b406bb21a203a2edcf4df332088a
#
_entry.id   2920b406bb21a203a2edcf4df332088a
#
_cell.length_a   1.000
_cell.length_b   1.000
_cell.length_c   1.000
_cell.angle_alpha   90.00
_cell.angle_beta   90.00
_cell.angle_gamma   90.00
#
_symmetry.space_group_name_H-M   'P 1'
#
loop_
_entity.id
_entity.type
_entity.pdbx_description
1 polymer ?
#
loop_
_entity_poly.entity_id
_entity_poly.type
_entity_poly.pdbx_seq_one_letter_code
_entity_poly.pdbx_strand_id
1 'polypeptide(L)'
;MSHEDCQAYYLRTGDSWTKIDYSKRAEEWMKPLVPGQETGLVEIPANWYIDDLPPMMFIKAASNSHGFVNPRDVEDIWRDHFDYFYREYDTFIFPITIHPDVSGRPPVLLMHERLIEHFKKHDGVEFVTMEQVCDIFKKENPAPEGALMPAEPGAILRK
;
A
#
# COMPACT_ATOMS: atom_id res chain seq x y z
N MET A 1 -4.04 -2.43 -10.82
CA MET A 1 -3.72 -1.95 -9.46
C MET A 1 -2.56 -0.99 -9.58
N SER A 2 -2.75 0.26 -9.23
CA SER A 2 -1.63 1.18 -9.07
C SER A 2 -1.02 0.88 -7.71
N HIS A 3 0.21 0.41 -7.69
CA HIS A 3 0.97 0.18 -6.46
C HIS A 3 1.77 1.42 -6.05
N GLU A 4 1.55 2.51 -6.75
CA GLU A 4 2.27 3.77 -6.58
C GLU A 4 1.34 4.89 -6.09
N ASP A 5 0.08 4.57 -5.80
CA ASP A 5 -0.84 5.55 -5.25
C ASP A 5 -0.46 5.84 -3.80
N CYS A 6 -0.29 7.11 -3.48
CA CYS A 6 0.06 7.60 -2.16
C CYS A 6 -1.11 8.31 -1.45
N GLN A 7 -2.33 8.12 -1.94
CA GLN A 7 -3.56 8.69 -1.40
C GLN A 7 -4.55 7.60 -1.01
N ALA A 8 -5.31 7.84 0.07
CA ALA A 8 -6.44 6.98 0.41
C ALA A 8 -7.61 7.22 -0.56
N TYR A 9 -8.44 6.20 -0.75
CA TYR A 9 -9.63 6.29 -1.60
C TYR A 9 -10.74 5.34 -1.13
N TYR A 10 -11.98 5.56 -1.59
CA TYR A 10 -13.05 4.60 -1.36
C TYR A 10 -13.01 3.46 -2.36
N LEU A 11 -13.12 2.23 -1.85
CA LEU A 11 -13.23 1.04 -2.70
C LEU A 11 -14.59 0.97 -3.39
N ARG A 12 -14.61 0.36 -4.57
CA ARG A 12 -15.82 -0.12 -5.23
C ARG A 12 -15.87 -1.64 -5.21
N THR A 13 -17.05 -2.20 -5.24
CA THR A 13 -17.25 -3.65 -5.38
C THR A 13 -17.79 -3.97 -6.76
N GLY A 14 -17.35 -5.09 -7.34
CA GLY A 14 -17.89 -5.58 -8.61
C GLY A 14 -17.32 -4.87 -9.85
N ASP A 15 -16.21 -4.18 -9.75
CA ASP A 15 -15.48 -3.66 -10.91
C ASP A 15 -15.18 -4.80 -11.88
N SER A 16 -15.54 -4.63 -13.15
CA SER A 16 -15.30 -5.62 -14.20
C SER A 16 -14.04 -5.28 -14.98
N TRP A 17 -13.06 -6.17 -14.90
CA TRP A 17 -11.78 -6.06 -15.61
C TRP A 17 -11.73 -6.99 -16.79
N THR A 18 -11.17 -6.54 -17.90
CA THR A 18 -10.90 -7.40 -19.04
C THR A 18 -9.69 -8.27 -18.75
N LYS A 19 -9.85 -9.59 -18.87
CA LYS A 19 -8.72 -10.52 -18.79
C LYS A 19 -7.87 -10.38 -20.05
N ILE A 20 -6.56 -10.21 -19.86
CA ILE A 20 -5.59 -10.18 -20.97
C ILE A 20 -5.58 -11.52 -21.69
N ASP A 21 -5.69 -11.48 -23.00
CA ASP A 21 -5.64 -12.65 -23.88
C ASP A 21 -4.66 -12.40 -25.03
N TYR A 22 -3.41 -12.76 -24.81
CA TYR A 22 -2.33 -12.57 -25.81
C TYR A 22 -2.49 -13.44 -27.06
N SER A 23 -3.44 -14.38 -27.11
CA SER A 23 -3.75 -15.16 -28.33
C SER A 23 -4.58 -14.37 -29.33
N LYS A 24 -5.12 -13.22 -28.92
CA LYS A 24 -5.98 -12.36 -29.72
C LYS A 24 -5.38 -10.95 -29.86
N ARG A 25 -5.90 -10.21 -30.81
CA ARG A 25 -5.54 -8.80 -30.97
C ARG A 25 -6.10 -8.00 -29.79
N ALA A 26 -5.36 -6.94 -29.38
CA ALA A 26 -5.74 -6.12 -28.24
C ALA A 26 -7.17 -5.56 -28.36
N GLU A 27 -7.57 -5.14 -29.55
CA GLU A 27 -8.90 -4.56 -29.82
C GLU A 27 -10.05 -5.55 -29.56
N GLU A 28 -9.76 -6.84 -29.53
CA GLU A 28 -10.80 -7.87 -29.31
C GLU A 28 -11.08 -8.09 -27.82
N TRP A 29 -10.09 -7.85 -26.94
CA TRP A 29 -10.24 -8.09 -25.51
C TRP A 29 -10.10 -6.85 -24.65
N MET A 30 -9.44 -5.78 -25.10
CA MET A 30 -9.38 -4.50 -24.38
C MET A 30 -10.76 -3.82 -24.40
N LYS A 31 -11.41 -3.83 -23.25
CA LYS A 31 -12.69 -3.14 -23.05
C LYS A 31 -12.54 -2.11 -21.93
N PRO A 32 -13.29 -1.01 -21.97
CA PRO A 32 -13.33 -0.08 -20.85
C PRO A 32 -13.70 -0.79 -19.54
N LEU A 33 -13.12 -0.33 -18.43
CA LEU A 33 -13.54 -0.72 -17.10
C LEU A 33 -15.03 -0.40 -16.92
N VAL A 34 -15.79 -1.36 -16.41
CA VAL A 34 -17.15 -1.12 -15.93
C VAL A 34 -17.07 -0.96 -14.41
N PRO A 35 -17.21 0.26 -13.87
CA PRO A 35 -17.17 0.51 -12.44
C PRO A 35 -18.26 -0.27 -11.71
N GLY A 36 -17.93 -0.80 -10.56
CA GLY A 36 -18.87 -1.43 -9.65
C GLY A 36 -19.57 -0.43 -8.74
N GLN A 37 -20.16 -0.93 -7.66
CA GLN A 37 -20.86 -0.11 -6.68
C GLN A 37 -19.85 0.59 -5.75
N GLU A 38 -20.05 1.88 -5.52
CA GLU A 38 -19.30 2.65 -4.53
C GLU A 38 -19.52 2.11 -3.11
N THR A 39 -18.50 2.13 -2.28
CA THR A 39 -18.58 1.70 -0.88
C THR A 39 -18.08 2.78 0.06
N GLY A 40 -18.44 2.68 1.34
CA GLY A 40 -17.84 3.48 2.42
C GLY A 40 -16.58 2.87 3.03
N LEU A 41 -15.97 1.86 2.37
CA LEU A 41 -14.72 1.24 2.82
C LEU A 41 -13.53 2.00 2.25
N VAL A 42 -12.69 2.53 3.14
CA VAL A 42 -11.47 3.25 2.77
C VAL A 42 -10.34 2.26 2.53
N GLU A 43 -9.69 2.41 1.41
CA GLU A 43 -8.42 1.74 1.10
C GLU A 43 -7.26 2.69 1.36
N ILE A 44 -6.26 2.22 2.09
CA ILE A 44 -4.95 2.86 2.23
C ILE A 44 -3.98 1.98 1.44
N PRO A 45 -3.50 2.43 0.27
CA PRO A 45 -2.72 1.58 -0.63
C PRO A 45 -1.41 1.13 0.00
N ALA A 46 -1.14 -0.17 -0.04
CA ALA A 46 0.19 -0.70 0.23
C ALA A 46 1.05 -0.63 -1.04
N ASN A 47 2.36 -0.54 -0.85
CA ASN A 47 3.32 -0.47 -1.96
C ASN A 47 4.34 -1.61 -1.85
N TRP A 48 4.41 -2.45 -2.87
CA TRP A 48 5.34 -3.58 -2.93
C TRP A 48 6.83 -3.17 -2.87
N TYR A 49 7.16 -1.95 -3.27
CA TYR A 49 8.53 -1.43 -3.23
C TYR A 49 8.98 -1.00 -1.84
N ILE A 50 8.04 -0.80 -0.90
CA ILE A 50 8.30 -0.47 0.51
C ILE A 50 7.75 -1.55 1.45
N ASP A 51 7.82 -2.80 1.02
CA ASP A 51 7.53 -4.03 1.74
C ASP A 51 8.82 -4.82 1.94
N ASP A 52 9.07 -5.30 3.16
CA ASP A 52 10.31 -6.01 3.51
C ASP A 52 10.34 -7.46 3.01
N LEU A 53 9.17 -8.05 2.75
CA LEU A 53 9.07 -9.47 2.36
C LEU A 53 9.71 -9.75 1.00
N PRO A 54 9.41 -9.01 -0.09
CA PRO A 54 9.95 -9.30 -1.40
C PRO A 54 11.49 -9.33 -1.44
N PRO A 55 12.22 -8.35 -0.87
CA PRO A 55 13.67 -8.34 -0.94
C PRO A 55 14.36 -9.23 0.11
N MET A 56 13.77 -9.45 1.29
CA MET A 56 14.48 -9.98 2.45
C MET A 56 14.02 -11.36 2.92
N MET A 57 12.85 -11.86 2.48
CA MET A 57 12.40 -13.19 2.88
C MET A 57 13.04 -14.27 2.00
N PHE A 58 13.62 -15.27 2.66
CA PHE A 58 14.06 -16.49 2.00
C PHE A 58 13.04 -17.61 2.17
N ILE A 59 12.48 -18.06 1.06
CA ILE A 59 11.54 -19.18 1.04
C ILE A 59 12.13 -20.29 0.17
N LYS A 60 12.63 -21.35 0.79
CA LYS A 60 13.31 -22.45 0.11
C LYS A 60 12.51 -23.09 -1.02
N ALA A 61 11.18 -23.11 -0.87
CA ALA A 61 10.26 -23.70 -1.87
C ALA A 61 9.90 -22.74 -3.02
N ALA A 62 10.28 -21.48 -2.93
CA ALA A 62 9.98 -20.46 -3.94
C ALA A 62 11.24 -20.14 -4.75
N SER A 63 11.22 -20.47 -6.05
CA SER A 63 12.37 -20.30 -6.93
C SER A 63 12.84 -18.86 -7.14
N ASN A 64 11.97 -17.89 -6.86
CA ASN A 64 12.22 -16.46 -6.99
C ASN A 64 12.41 -15.75 -5.63
N SER A 65 12.56 -16.51 -4.55
CA SER A 65 12.86 -15.94 -3.23
C SER A 65 14.34 -15.57 -3.16
N HIS A 66 14.64 -14.29 -2.98
CA HIS A 66 16.02 -13.81 -2.90
C HIS A 66 16.62 -14.00 -1.50
N GLY A 67 15.97 -13.48 -0.48
CA GLY A 67 16.45 -13.54 0.91
C GLY A 67 17.84 -12.91 1.11
N PHE A 68 18.17 -12.58 2.33
CA PHE A 68 19.52 -12.10 2.72
C PHE A 68 20.05 -10.91 1.90
N VAL A 69 19.18 -10.11 1.29
CA VAL A 69 19.57 -8.87 0.64
C VAL A 69 20.16 -7.91 1.67
N ASN A 70 21.17 -7.14 1.27
CA ASN A 70 21.77 -6.15 2.14
C ASN A 70 20.74 -5.08 2.53
N PRO A 71 20.44 -4.89 3.82
CA PRO A 71 19.47 -3.88 4.26
C PRO A 71 19.82 -2.45 3.83
N ARG A 72 21.08 -2.15 3.54
CA ARG A 72 21.48 -0.83 3.04
C ARG A 72 20.92 -0.54 1.66
N ASP A 73 20.88 -1.53 0.78
CA ASP A 73 20.35 -1.36 -0.58
C ASP A 73 18.84 -1.14 -0.53
N VAL A 74 18.13 -1.83 0.38
CA VAL A 74 16.70 -1.64 0.62
C VAL A 74 16.43 -0.27 1.26
N GLU A 75 17.26 0.14 2.21
CA GLU A 75 17.19 1.47 2.83
C GLU A 75 17.27 2.59 1.77
N ASP A 76 18.21 2.49 0.86
CA ASP A 76 18.40 3.48 -0.21
C ASP A 76 17.15 3.57 -1.11
N ILE A 77 16.57 2.41 -1.51
CA ILE A 77 15.32 2.37 -2.29
C ILE A 77 14.16 3.05 -1.53
N TRP A 78 14.00 2.76 -0.25
CA TRP A 78 12.90 3.30 0.54
C TRP A 78 13.07 4.79 0.83
N ARG A 79 14.30 5.25 1.02
CA ARG A 79 14.62 6.67 1.17
C ARG A 79 14.32 7.43 -0.11
N ASP A 80 14.79 6.94 -1.25
CA ASP A 80 14.55 7.58 -2.55
C ASP A 80 13.04 7.65 -2.87
N HIS A 81 12.27 6.63 -2.50
CA HIS A 81 10.82 6.64 -2.63
C HIS A 81 10.18 7.74 -1.78
N PHE A 82 10.57 7.82 -0.51
CA PHE A 82 10.08 8.85 0.41
C PHE A 82 10.50 10.24 -0.06
N ASP A 83 11.76 10.46 -0.40
CA ASP A 83 12.31 11.73 -0.83
C ASP A 83 11.63 12.22 -2.13
N TYR A 84 11.31 11.28 -3.04
CA TYR A 84 10.54 11.58 -4.23
C TYR A 84 9.12 12.04 -3.89
N PHE A 85 8.41 11.32 -3.02
CA PHE A 85 7.05 11.70 -2.62
C PHE A 85 7.04 13.05 -1.89
N TYR A 86 7.98 13.27 -0.99
CA TYR A 86 8.11 14.52 -0.26
C TYR A 86 8.37 15.73 -1.17
N ARG A 87 9.09 15.51 -2.25
CA ARG A 87 9.37 16.56 -3.25
C ARG A 87 8.19 16.85 -4.18
N GLU A 88 7.46 15.80 -4.59
CA GLU A 88 6.49 15.90 -5.70
C GLU A 88 5.04 16.10 -5.24
N TYR A 89 4.72 15.73 -3.99
CA TYR A 89 3.35 15.77 -3.49
C TYR A 89 3.22 16.69 -2.28
N ASP A 90 2.20 17.54 -2.27
CA ASP A 90 1.87 18.39 -1.12
C ASP A 90 1.43 17.57 0.10
N THR A 91 0.75 16.46 -0.14
CA THR A 91 0.33 15.48 0.87
C THR A 91 0.46 14.07 0.33
N PHE A 92 0.88 13.13 1.17
CA PHE A 92 0.98 11.72 0.79
C PHE A 92 0.91 10.82 2.03
N ILE A 93 0.58 9.55 1.79
CA ILE A 93 0.65 8.48 2.79
C ILE A 93 1.81 7.57 2.39
N PHE A 94 2.66 7.21 3.37
CA PHE A 94 3.82 6.36 3.14
C PHE A 94 3.76 5.11 4.04
N PRO A 95 2.99 4.08 3.66
CA PRO A 95 2.77 2.89 4.47
C PRO A 95 3.87 1.87 4.25
N ILE A 96 4.82 1.77 5.17
CA ILE A 96 5.84 0.71 5.15
C ILE A 96 5.24 -0.58 5.68
N THR A 97 5.33 -1.65 4.89
CA THR A 97 4.89 -3.00 5.30
C THR A 97 6.07 -3.77 5.88
N ILE A 98 5.91 -4.26 7.11
CA ILE A 98 6.96 -5.03 7.79
C ILE A 98 6.41 -6.37 8.31
N HIS A 99 7.27 -7.39 8.27
CA HIS A 99 7.01 -8.72 8.82
C HIS A 99 7.98 -8.99 9.97
N PRO A 100 7.52 -9.33 11.17
CA PRO A 100 8.39 -9.45 12.35
C PRO A 100 9.55 -10.44 12.20
N ASP A 101 9.35 -11.53 11.48
CA ASP A 101 10.37 -12.55 11.19
C ASP A 101 11.42 -12.09 10.18
N VAL A 102 11.16 -11.03 9.44
CA VAL A 102 12.11 -10.36 8.53
C VAL A 102 12.71 -9.14 9.21
N SER A 103 11.87 -8.18 9.58
CA SER A 103 12.29 -6.90 10.15
C SER A 103 12.85 -7.01 11.57
N GLY A 104 12.56 -8.10 12.31
CA GLY A 104 13.13 -8.35 13.64
C GLY A 104 14.61 -8.72 13.66
N ARG A 105 15.28 -8.81 12.52
CA ARG A 105 16.71 -9.12 12.43
C ARG A 105 17.56 -7.88 12.72
N PRO A 106 18.67 -8.00 13.50
CA PRO A 106 19.46 -6.84 13.92
C PRO A 106 19.87 -5.87 12.79
N PRO A 107 20.36 -6.31 11.62
CA PRO A 107 20.74 -5.37 10.55
C PRO A 107 19.53 -4.66 9.94
N VAL A 108 18.34 -5.28 9.96
CA VAL A 108 17.09 -4.66 9.46
C VAL A 108 16.53 -3.67 10.49
N LEU A 109 16.59 -4.00 11.78
CA LEU A 109 16.25 -3.05 12.84
C LEU A 109 17.08 -1.76 12.75
N LEU A 110 18.40 -1.89 12.54
CA LEU A 110 19.27 -0.72 12.31
C LEU A 110 18.89 0.07 11.05
N MET A 111 18.40 -0.59 10.01
CA MET A 111 17.86 0.06 8.83
C MET A 111 16.62 0.90 9.20
N HIS A 112 15.66 0.32 9.92
CA HIS A 112 14.46 1.02 10.34
C HIS A 112 14.77 2.22 11.24
N GLU A 113 15.72 2.09 12.18
CA GLU A 113 16.16 3.23 13.00
C GLU A 113 16.65 4.39 12.14
N ARG A 114 17.47 4.13 11.13
CA ARG A 114 17.98 5.17 10.22
C ARG A 114 16.89 5.77 9.34
N LEU A 115 15.94 4.96 8.87
CA LEU A 115 14.79 5.44 8.10
C LEU A 115 13.90 6.37 8.95
N ILE A 116 13.58 5.98 10.18
CA ILE A 116 12.81 6.80 11.11
C ILE A 116 13.53 8.15 11.36
N GLU A 117 14.84 8.11 11.62
CA GLU A 117 15.62 9.34 11.81
C GLU A 117 15.70 10.18 10.53
N HIS A 118 15.65 9.58 9.34
CA HIS A 118 15.57 10.30 8.09
C HIS A 118 14.23 11.00 7.95
N PHE A 119 13.11 10.29 8.12
CA PHE A 119 11.77 10.85 7.99
C PHE A 119 11.51 11.99 8.97
N LYS A 120 11.94 11.86 10.22
CA LYS A 120 11.81 12.89 11.27
C LYS A 120 12.52 14.22 10.97
N LYS A 121 13.42 14.26 9.99
CA LYS A 121 14.11 15.50 9.58
C LYS A 121 13.29 16.34 8.63
N HIS A 122 12.17 15.84 8.14
CA HIS A 122 11.33 16.50 7.15
C HIS A 122 10.15 17.19 7.85
N ASP A 123 9.96 18.46 7.57
CA ASP A 123 8.86 19.23 8.14
C ASP A 123 7.49 18.69 7.68
N GLY A 124 6.52 18.66 8.58
CA GLY A 124 5.16 18.19 8.28
C GLY A 124 4.99 16.68 8.21
N VAL A 125 6.04 15.90 8.49
CA VAL A 125 5.94 14.43 8.54
C VAL A 125 5.46 13.99 9.93
N GLU A 126 4.38 13.19 9.94
CA GLU A 126 3.78 12.64 11.14
C GLU A 126 3.69 11.11 11.07
N PHE A 127 3.99 10.45 12.19
CA PHE A 127 3.76 9.02 12.36
C PHE A 127 2.38 8.80 12.95
N VAL A 128 1.51 8.22 12.18
CA VAL A 128 0.10 8.05 12.54
C VAL A 128 -0.34 6.59 12.38
N THR A 129 -1.44 6.22 13.02
CA THR A 129 -2.06 4.90 12.82
C THR A 129 -2.90 4.89 11.55
N MET A 130 -3.15 3.69 10.98
CA MET A 130 -4.07 3.54 9.85
C MET A 130 -5.49 4.03 10.16
N GLU A 131 -5.94 3.88 11.41
CA GLU A 131 -7.21 4.42 11.89
C GLU A 131 -7.25 5.95 11.78
N GLN A 132 -6.20 6.64 12.23
CA GLN A 132 -6.10 8.10 12.13
C GLN A 132 -6.12 8.56 10.67
N VAL A 133 -5.39 7.87 9.78
CA VAL A 133 -5.42 8.16 8.34
C VAL A 133 -6.83 8.01 7.79
N CYS A 134 -7.52 6.91 8.13
CA CYS A 134 -8.88 6.64 7.71
C CYS A 134 -9.86 7.73 8.20
N ASP A 135 -9.73 8.16 9.46
CA ASP A 135 -10.60 9.18 10.06
C ASP A 135 -10.38 10.56 9.43
N ILE A 136 -9.13 10.94 9.18
CA ILE A 136 -8.80 12.18 8.47
C ILE A 136 -9.41 12.14 7.07
N PHE A 137 -9.17 11.06 6.33
CA PHE A 137 -9.69 10.91 4.97
C PHE A 137 -11.22 11.01 4.93
N LYS A 138 -11.94 10.30 5.80
CA LYS A 138 -13.42 10.34 5.86
C LYS A 138 -13.97 11.69 6.23
N LYS A 139 -13.27 12.45 7.07
CA LYS A 139 -13.68 13.80 7.48
C LYS A 139 -13.59 14.77 6.30
N GLU A 140 -12.57 14.64 5.48
CA GLU A 140 -12.33 15.52 4.33
C GLU A 140 -13.09 15.07 3.08
N ASN A 141 -13.37 13.76 2.97
CA ASN A 141 -14.02 13.13 1.84
C ASN A 141 -15.22 12.30 2.32
N PRO A 142 -16.40 12.89 2.46
CA PRO A 142 -17.60 12.13 2.81
C PRO A 142 -17.85 10.99 1.82
N ALA A 143 -18.33 9.84 2.33
CA ALA A 143 -18.63 8.70 1.46
C ALA A 143 -19.62 9.10 0.36
N PRO A 144 -19.48 8.55 -0.87
CA PRO A 144 -20.39 8.85 -1.97
C PRO A 144 -21.85 8.57 -1.60
N GLU A 145 -22.78 9.39 -2.11
CA GLU A 145 -24.20 9.18 -1.88
C GLU A 145 -24.65 7.81 -2.42
N GLY A 146 -25.38 7.06 -1.60
CA GLY A 146 -25.80 5.70 -1.95
C GLY A 146 -24.71 4.63 -1.86
N ALA A 147 -23.54 4.95 -1.32
CA ALA A 147 -22.47 3.98 -1.12
C ALA A 147 -22.90 2.86 -0.18
N LEU A 148 -22.47 1.64 -0.51
CA LEU A 148 -22.64 0.48 0.37
C LEU A 148 -21.73 0.62 1.60
N MET A 149 -22.33 0.85 2.75
CA MET A 149 -21.57 0.99 3.99
C MET A 149 -21.08 -0.36 4.52
N PRO A 150 -19.87 -0.42 5.09
CA PRO A 150 -19.38 -1.61 5.77
C PRO A 150 -20.34 -2.05 6.88
N ALA A 151 -20.46 -3.36 7.08
CA ALA A 151 -21.23 -3.91 8.19
C ALA A 151 -20.59 -3.52 9.54
N GLU A 152 -21.41 -3.38 10.57
CA GLU A 152 -20.93 -3.12 11.91
C GLU A 152 -19.94 -4.21 12.38
N PRO A 153 -18.90 -3.83 13.15
CA PRO A 153 -17.92 -4.79 13.66
C PRO A 153 -18.58 -5.98 14.35
N GLY A 154 -18.17 -7.18 13.96
CA GLY A 154 -18.71 -8.44 14.50
C GLY A 154 -20.08 -8.85 13.98
N ALA A 155 -20.72 -8.11 13.08
CA ALA A 155 -22.02 -8.48 12.50
C ALA A 155 -21.98 -9.85 11.79
N ILE A 156 -20.86 -10.16 11.12
CA ILE A 156 -20.66 -11.44 10.40
C ILE A 156 -20.41 -12.60 11.37
N LEU A 157 -19.83 -12.34 12.53
CA LEU A 157 -19.48 -13.37 13.52
C LEU A 157 -20.64 -13.77 14.43
N ARG A 158 -21.78 -13.09 14.31
CA ARG A 158 -22.99 -13.33 15.15
C ARG A 158 -24.04 -14.22 14.49
N LYS A 159 -23.69 -14.88 13.38
CA LYS A 159 -24.59 -15.82 12.68
C LYS A 159 -24.35 -17.23 13.12
#